data_25418f95f608fac277818039ae6da7cf
#
_entry.id   25418f95f608fac277818039ae6da7cf
#
_cell.length_a   1.000
_cell.length_b   1.000
_cell.length_c   1.000
_cell.angle_alpha   90.00
_cell.angle_beta   90.00
_cell.angle_gamma   90.00
#
_symmetry.space_group_name_H-M   'P 1'
#
loop_
_entity.id
_entity.type
_entity.pdbx_description
1 polymer ?
#
loop_
_entity_poly.entity_id
_entity_poly.type
_entity_poly.pdbx_seq_one_letter_code
_entity_poly.pdbx_strand_id
1 'polypeptide(L)'
;MLHLAVHLSIVGAMRLGEVCGLRIPDIDFSAYDSKGIIYIRQSLQRIKRDTLTRIRSDNIIQVFESQQETSKSVLILKAPKNKSSKRFVYLTIPLKAELEQWLVLRRQHQQKLGEKYNDHQMLLCWDNGNPVEPVAIRKMFDRWKAENPEFEKIKFHGLRHSSATYQLLLSNGDIKAVQGGQGMRLRTSWSIPMRTSKMKTAKNW
;
A
#
# COMPACT_ATOMS: atom_id res chain seq x y z
N MET A 1 -12.51 -1.58 -1.42
CA MET A 1 -11.17 -1.93 -1.93
C MET A 1 -10.32 -0.70 -2.26
N LEU A 2 -10.73 0.18 -3.19
CA LEU A 2 -9.93 1.37 -3.56
C LEU A 2 -9.67 2.28 -2.35
N HIS A 3 -10.70 2.58 -1.56
CA HIS A 3 -10.58 3.39 -0.35
C HIS A 3 -9.50 2.84 0.59
N LEU A 4 -9.55 1.54 0.90
CA LEU A 4 -8.54 0.89 1.74
C LEU A 4 -7.13 0.98 1.15
N ALA A 5 -6.98 0.81 -0.18
CA ALA A 5 -5.68 0.94 -0.84
C ALA A 5 -5.10 2.37 -0.73
N VAL A 6 -5.96 3.39 -0.87
CA VAL A 6 -5.61 4.80 -0.69
C VAL A 6 -5.22 5.08 0.76
N HIS A 7 -6.03 4.61 1.72
CA HIS A 7 -5.81 4.79 3.15
C HIS A 7 -4.49 4.17 3.60
N LEU A 8 -4.20 2.93 3.19
CA LEU A 8 -2.90 2.26 3.43
C LEU A 8 -1.73 3.04 2.83
N SER A 9 -1.90 3.59 1.61
CA SER A 9 -0.85 4.36 0.96
C SER A 9 -0.55 5.68 1.68
N ILE A 10 -1.58 6.35 2.21
CA ILE A 10 -1.44 7.61 2.94
C ILE A 10 -0.88 7.36 4.35
N VAL A 11 -1.50 6.50 5.15
CA VAL A 11 -1.09 6.26 6.54
C VAL A 11 0.28 5.59 6.62
N GLY A 12 0.53 4.58 5.78
CA GLY A 12 1.76 3.79 5.80
C GLY A 12 2.85 4.28 4.85
N ALA A 13 2.63 5.37 4.13
CA ALA A 13 3.49 5.81 3.04
C ALA A 13 3.90 4.65 2.12
N MET A 14 2.97 3.76 1.83
CA MET A 14 3.22 2.51 1.12
C MET A 14 3.25 2.73 -0.39
N ARG A 15 4.12 1.98 -1.07
CA ARG A 15 4.07 1.87 -2.54
C ARG A 15 2.89 1.00 -2.95
N LEU A 16 2.31 1.25 -4.11
CA LEU A 16 1.16 0.48 -4.60
C LEU A 16 1.42 -1.04 -4.63
N GLY A 17 2.61 -1.46 -5.05
CA GLY A 17 2.99 -2.87 -5.01
C GLY A 17 3.12 -3.43 -3.58
N GLU A 18 3.50 -2.62 -2.61
CA GLU A 18 3.53 -3.00 -1.19
C GLU A 18 2.09 -3.15 -0.66
N VAL A 19 1.19 -2.20 -1.00
CA VAL A 19 -0.23 -2.24 -0.64
C VAL A 19 -0.90 -3.52 -1.18
N CYS A 20 -0.72 -3.80 -2.48
CA CYS A 20 -1.26 -5.01 -3.10
C CYS A 20 -0.58 -6.30 -2.63
N GLY A 21 0.66 -6.19 -2.10
CA GLY A 21 1.43 -7.31 -1.59
C GLY A 21 1.19 -7.65 -0.13
N LEU A 22 0.38 -6.87 0.59
CA LEU A 22 0.05 -7.18 1.99
C LEU A 22 -0.71 -8.49 2.11
N ARG A 23 -0.35 -9.26 3.13
CA ARG A 23 -1.06 -10.48 3.52
C ARG A 23 -1.69 -10.30 4.89
N ILE A 24 -2.74 -11.07 5.19
CA ILE A 24 -3.41 -11.04 6.50
C ILE A 24 -2.42 -11.30 7.64
N PRO A 25 -1.49 -12.27 7.55
CA PRO A 25 -0.50 -12.50 8.62
C PRO A 25 0.52 -11.37 8.82
N ASP A 26 0.50 -10.34 7.96
CA ASP A 26 1.34 -9.15 8.14
C ASP A 26 0.70 -8.12 9.06
N ILE A 27 -0.54 -8.34 9.52
CA ILE A 27 -1.29 -7.43 10.37
C ILE A 27 -1.39 -8.04 11.76
N ASP A 28 -0.88 -7.35 12.75
CA ASP A 28 -1.01 -7.71 14.15
C ASP A 28 -1.85 -6.65 14.86
N PHE A 29 -3.12 -6.97 15.13
CA PHE A 29 -4.05 -6.07 15.81
C PHE A 29 -3.82 -5.97 17.33
N SER A 30 -3.07 -6.90 17.92
CA SER A 30 -2.79 -6.98 19.36
C SER A 30 -1.53 -6.21 19.75
N ALA A 31 -0.63 -5.98 18.80
CA ALA A 31 0.63 -5.31 19.05
C ALA A 31 0.42 -3.88 19.55
N TYR A 32 1.38 -3.40 20.35
CA TYR A 32 1.47 -2.01 20.80
C TYR A 32 0.23 -1.53 21.56
N ASP A 33 -0.07 -2.18 22.69
CA ASP A 33 -1.26 -1.89 23.53
C ASP A 33 -2.57 -1.91 22.72
N SER A 34 -2.72 -2.91 21.85
CA SER A 34 -3.89 -3.11 20.97
C SER A 34 -4.11 -2.02 19.91
N LYS A 35 -3.14 -1.11 19.70
CA LYS A 35 -3.19 -0.16 18.59
C LYS A 35 -3.04 -0.86 17.25
N GLY A 36 -2.19 -1.89 17.19
CA GLY A 36 -1.94 -2.70 16.01
C GLY A 36 -0.84 -2.16 15.10
N ILE A 37 -0.22 -3.08 14.38
CA ILE A 37 0.84 -2.78 13.40
C ILE A 37 0.65 -3.55 12.10
N ILE A 38 1.20 -3.01 11.01
CA ILE A 38 1.34 -3.70 9.73
C ILE A 38 2.83 -3.86 9.43
N TYR A 39 3.25 -5.09 9.13
CA TYR A 39 4.59 -5.38 8.64
C TYR A 39 4.64 -5.29 7.12
N ILE A 40 5.47 -4.41 6.58
CA ILE A 40 5.71 -4.25 5.15
C ILE A 40 7.00 -5.01 4.81
N ARG A 41 6.88 -6.21 4.24
CA ARG A 41 8.00 -7.13 3.96
C ARG A 41 7.99 -7.71 2.57
N GLN A 42 7.02 -7.32 1.74
CA GLN A 42 6.86 -7.86 0.39
C GLN A 42 6.17 -6.88 -0.54
N SER A 43 6.17 -7.20 -1.81
CA SER A 43 5.56 -6.39 -2.85
C SER A 43 5.04 -7.29 -3.97
N LEU A 44 3.82 -7.02 -4.43
CA LEU A 44 3.20 -7.69 -5.56
C LEU A 44 3.53 -6.95 -6.85
N GLN A 45 3.94 -7.67 -7.87
CA GLN A 45 4.19 -7.08 -9.19
C GLN A 45 3.99 -8.10 -10.31
N ARG A 46 3.61 -7.62 -11.48
CA ARG A 46 3.58 -8.41 -12.72
C ARG A 46 4.91 -8.26 -13.44
N ILE A 47 5.47 -9.37 -13.88
CA ILE A 47 6.74 -9.42 -14.63
C ILE A 47 6.59 -10.28 -15.89
N LYS A 48 7.48 -10.11 -16.85
CA LYS A 48 7.58 -11.04 -17.99
C LYS A 48 8.10 -12.39 -17.51
N ARG A 49 7.60 -13.50 -18.10
CA ARG A 49 8.07 -14.87 -17.74
C ARG A 49 9.57 -15.04 -17.93
N ASP A 50 10.14 -14.47 -18.99
CA ASP A 50 11.59 -14.53 -19.24
C ASP A 50 12.42 -13.82 -18.15
N THR A 51 11.80 -12.91 -17.41
CA THR A 51 12.46 -12.21 -16.30
C THR A 51 12.49 -13.08 -15.04
N LEU A 52 11.59 -14.07 -14.93
CA LEU A 52 11.51 -14.96 -13.78
C LEU A 52 12.82 -15.73 -13.57
N THR A 53 13.44 -16.20 -14.66
CA THR A 53 14.72 -16.94 -14.64
C THR A 53 15.90 -16.08 -14.20
N ARG A 54 15.80 -14.75 -14.30
CA ARG A 54 16.85 -13.78 -13.93
C ARG A 54 16.71 -13.26 -12.50
N ILE A 55 15.56 -13.47 -11.87
CA ILE A 55 15.34 -13.08 -10.49
C ILE A 55 15.88 -14.20 -9.60
N ARG A 56 16.65 -13.84 -8.58
CA ARG A 56 17.07 -14.79 -7.56
C ARG A 56 15.85 -15.47 -6.95
N SER A 57 15.83 -16.78 -6.95
CA SER A 57 14.71 -17.59 -6.45
C SER A 57 14.36 -17.30 -4.98
N ASP A 58 15.37 -16.98 -4.15
CA ASP A 58 15.22 -16.63 -2.75
C ASP A 58 14.45 -15.32 -2.49
N ASN A 59 14.32 -14.47 -3.50
CA ASN A 59 13.52 -13.24 -3.41
C ASN A 59 12.06 -13.43 -3.83
N ILE A 60 11.69 -14.55 -4.43
CA ILE A 60 10.32 -14.85 -4.84
C ILE A 60 9.63 -15.62 -3.72
N ILE A 61 8.58 -15.03 -3.14
CA ILE A 61 7.80 -15.64 -2.06
C ILE A 61 6.72 -16.54 -2.66
N GLN A 62 6.04 -16.07 -3.71
CA GLN A 62 4.95 -16.79 -4.36
C GLN A 62 4.80 -16.34 -5.80
N VAL A 63 4.50 -17.29 -6.67
CA VAL A 63 4.10 -17.06 -8.06
C VAL A 63 2.61 -17.34 -8.16
N PHE A 64 1.86 -16.43 -8.78
CA PHE A 64 0.43 -16.60 -9.05
C PHE A 64 0.30 -16.89 -10.55
N GLU A 65 -0.03 -18.15 -10.85
CA GLU A 65 -0.22 -18.56 -12.23
C GLU A 65 -1.39 -17.80 -12.89
N SER A 66 -1.21 -17.47 -14.14
CA SER A 66 -2.28 -16.88 -14.95
C SER A 66 -3.27 -17.98 -15.34
N GLN A 67 -4.56 -17.69 -15.28
CA GLN A 67 -5.59 -18.58 -15.83
C GLN A 67 -5.46 -18.75 -17.36
N GLN A 68 -4.71 -17.86 -18.03
CA GLN A 68 -4.39 -17.96 -19.44
C GLN A 68 -2.97 -18.54 -19.59
N GLU A 69 -2.86 -19.77 -20.06
CA GLU A 69 -1.59 -20.48 -20.29
C GLU A 69 -0.66 -19.72 -21.24
N THR A 70 -1.22 -18.99 -22.21
CA THR A 70 -0.48 -18.20 -23.20
C THR A 70 0.06 -16.86 -22.66
N SER A 71 -0.20 -16.52 -21.41
CA SER A 71 0.24 -15.24 -20.85
C SER A 71 1.77 -15.15 -20.78
N LYS A 72 2.32 -14.16 -21.50
CA LYS A 72 3.76 -13.83 -21.49
C LYS A 72 4.25 -13.20 -20.19
N SER A 73 3.35 -12.98 -19.23
CA SER A 73 3.66 -12.34 -17.95
C SER A 73 3.04 -13.12 -16.79
N VAL A 74 3.62 -12.98 -15.62
CA VAL A 74 3.21 -13.65 -14.40
C VAL A 74 3.19 -12.68 -13.24
N LEU A 75 2.26 -12.87 -12.30
CA LEU A 75 2.16 -12.09 -11.08
C LEU A 75 3.01 -12.77 -10.00
N ILE A 76 3.89 -12.01 -9.36
CA ILE A 76 4.74 -12.51 -8.29
C ILE A 76 4.63 -11.68 -7.03
N LEU A 77 4.65 -12.35 -5.89
CA LEU A 77 4.91 -11.76 -4.59
C LEU A 77 6.40 -11.94 -4.30
N LYS A 78 7.09 -10.86 -4.04
CA LYS A 78 8.53 -10.89 -3.80
C LYS A 78 8.94 -10.12 -2.57
N ALA A 79 10.05 -10.54 -1.96
CA ALA A 79 10.73 -9.81 -0.91
C ALA A 79 11.31 -8.48 -1.43
N PRO A 80 11.45 -7.45 -0.59
CA PRO A 80 12.10 -6.22 -0.96
C PRO A 80 13.57 -6.46 -1.34
N LYS A 81 14.07 -5.71 -2.32
CA LYS A 81 15.47 -5.79 -2.75
C LYS A 81 16.48 -5.48 -1.63
N ASN A 82 16.12 -4.59 -0.72
CA ASN A 82 16.98 -4.13 0.39
C ASN A 82 16.34 -4.43 1.74
N LYS A 83 17.14 -4.85 2.71
CA LYS A 83 16.68 -5.08 4.10
C LYS A 83 16.02 -3.83 4.71
N SER A 84 16.53 -2.63 4.40
CA SER A 84 15.96 -1.34 4.83
C SER A 84 14.56 -1.02 4.30
N SER A 85 14.06 -1.79 3.34
CA SER A 85 12.69 -1.66 2.86
C SER A 85 11.67 -2.44 3.71
N LYS A 86 12.15 -3.35 4.56
CA LYS A 86 11.31 -4.02 5.57
C LYS A 86 11.09 -3.02 6.71
N ARG A 87 9.83 -2.76 7.01
CA ARG A 87 9.42 -1.83 8.06
C ARG A 87 8.06 -2.22 8.60
N PHE A 88 7.67 -1.61 9.69
CA PHE A 88 6.31 -1.69 10.19
C PHE A 88 5.66 -0.29 10.21
N VAL A 89 4.36 -0.26 10.25
CA VAL A 89 3.54 0.95 10.33
C VAL A 89 2.51 0.73 11.43
N TYR A 90 2.35 1.72 12.29
CA TYR A 90 1.28 1.70 13.30
C TYR A 90 -0.07 1.94 12.63
N LEU A 91 -1.08 1.22 13.11
CA LEU A 91 -2.44 1.45 12.69
C LEU A 91 -3.00 2.71 13.36
N THR A 92 -3.60 3.58 12.58
CA THR A 92 -4.50 4.60 13.12
C THR A 92 -5.84 3.97 13.47
N ILE A 93 -6.59 4.55 14.42
CA ILE A 93 -7.90 4.04 14.80
C ILE A 93 -8.83 3.86 13.59
N PRO A 94 -8.95 4.86 12.66
CA PRO A 94 -9.80 4.70 11.48
C PRO A 94 -9.33 3.58 10.54
N LEU A 95 -8.00 3.44 10.32
CA LEU A 95 -7.48 2.38 9.47
C LEU A 95 -7.71 1.00 10.08
N LYS A 96 -7.55 0.86 11.41
CA LYS A 96 -7.83 -0.40 12.11
C LYS A 96 -9.29 -0.82 11.92
N ALA A 97 -10.23 0.09 12.15
CA ALA A 97 -11.66 -0.17 11.97
C ALA A 97 -11.99 -0.58 10.52
N GLU A 98 -11.42 0.10 9.53
CA GLU A 98 -11.62 -0.23 8.12
C GLU A 98 -11.05 -1.61 7.78
N LEU A 99 -9.87 -1.96 8.30
CA LEU A 99 -9.28 -3.29 8.12
C LEU A 99 -10.14 -4.39 8.73
N GLU A 100 -10.66 -4.19 9.93
CA GLU A 100 -11.55 -5.15 10.60
C GLU A 100 -12.82 -5.39 9.77
N GLN A 101 -13.46 -4.32 9.28
CA GLN A 101 -14.63 -4.42 8.38
C GLN A 101 -14.29 -5.13 7.07
N TRP A 102 -13.14 -4.81 6.48
CA TRP A 102 -12.67 -5.47 5.26
C TRP A 102 -12.45 -6.98 5.44
N LEU A 103 -11.88 -7.39 6.58
CA LEU A 103 -11.67 -8.79 6.90
C LEU A 103 -12.98 -9.54 7.14
N VAL A 104 -14.01 -8.89 7.70
CA VAL A 104 -15.37 -9.46 7.81
C VAL A 104 -15.96 -9.71 6.43
N LEU A 105 -15.94 -8.71 5.54
CA LEU A 105 -16.43 -8.84 4.16
C LEU A 105 -15.71 -9.97 3.41
N ARG A 106 -14.40 -10.05 3.55
CA ARG A 106 -13.59 -11.10 2.94
C ARG A 106 -13.99 -12.50 3.41
N ARG A 107 -14.25 -12.69 4.72
CA ARG A 107 -14.74 -13.97 5.27
C ARG A 107 -16.11 -14.34 4.71
N GLN A 108 -17.01 -13.36 4.52
CA GLN A 108 -18.31 -13.60 3.90
C GLN A 108 -18.17 -14.10 2.46
N HIS A 109 -17.27 -13.51 1.65
CA HIS A 109 -16.99 -14.00 0.29
C HIS A 109 -16.41 -15.40 0.31
N GLN A 110 -15.49 -15.70 1.22
CA GLN A 110 -14.91 -17.03 1.41
C GLN A 110 -15.97 -18.07 1.76
N GLN A 111 -16.85 -17.77 2.70
CA GLN A 111 -17.95 -18.66 3.09
C GLN A 111 -18.94 -18.89 1.94
N LYS A 112 -19.29 -17.83 1.19
CA LYS A 112 -20.20 -17.91 0.03
C LYS A 112 -19.66 -18.77 -1.10
N LEU A 113 -18.35 -18.71 -1.37
CA LEU A 113 -17.72 -19.42 -2.48
C LEU A 113 -17.20 -20.81 -2.10
N GLY A 114 -16.97 -21.06 -0.81
CA GLY A 114 -16.46 -22.35 -0.33
C GLY A 114 -15.17 -22.76 -1.06
N GLU A 115 -15.14 -23.95 -1.63
CA GLU A 115 -13.98 -24.50 -2.35
C GLU A 115 -13.56 -23.71 -3.60
N LYS A 116 -14.44 -22.88 -4.14
CA LYS A 116 -14.13 -22.00 -5.29
C LYS A 116 -13.36 -20.76 -4.89
N TYR A 117 -13.14 -20.53 -3.60
CA TYR A 117 -12.38 -19.39 -3.10
C TYR A 117 -10.89 -19.70 -3.08
N ASN A 118 -10.09 -18.92 -3.80
CA ASN A 118 -8.64 -19.05 -3.86
C ASN A 118 -7.98 -18.28 -2.71
N ASP A 119 -7.82 -18.92 -1.53
CA ASP A 119 -7.22 -18.24 -0.38
C ASP A 119 -5.70 -18.16 -0.46
N HIS A 120 -5.21 -17.06 -0.98
CA HIS A 120 -3.79 -16.70 -0.97
C HIS A 120 -3.39 -15.87 0.26
N GLN A 121 -4.31 -15.68 1.21
CA GLN A 121 -4.14 -14.81 2.39
C GLN A 121 -3.78 -13.35 2.05
N MET A 122 -4.02 -12.92 0.81
CA MET A 122 -3.78 -11.53 0.41
C MET A 122 -4.80 -10.61 1.08
N LEU A 123 -4.36 -9.45 1.59
CA LEU A 123 -5.27 -8.48 2.18
C LEU A 123 -6.21 -7.93 1.11
N LEU A 124 -5.66 -7.42 0.00
CA LEU A 124 -6.44 -6.99 -1.15
C LEU A 124 -6.58 -8.13 -2.15
N CYS A 125 -7.78 -8.64 -2.26
CA CYS A 125 -8.14 -9.70 -3.20
C CYS A 125 -9.51 -9.41 -3.84
N TRP A 126 -9.73 -10.02 -5.00
CA TRP A 126 -11.05 -10.07 -5.62
C TRP A 126 -12.00 -10.94 -4.78
N ASP A 127 -13.29 -10.88 -5.07
CA ASP A 127 -14.32 -11.65 -4.35
C ASP A 127 -14.06 -13.16 -4.35
N ASN A 128 -13.36 -13.66 -5.37
CA ASN A 128 -12.92 -15.06 -5.47
C ASN A 128 -11.59 -15.37 -4.77
N GLY A 129 -11.01 -14.42 -4.04
CA GLY A 129 -9.76 -14.57 -3.30
C GLY A 129 -8.48 -14.36 -4.10
N ASN A 130 -8.55 -14.21 -5.43
CA ASN A 130 -7.38 -13.93 -6.24
C ASN A 130 -6.76 -12.56 -5.94
N PRO A 131 -5.42 -12.42 -6.00
CA PRO A 131 -4.74 -11.15 -5.73
C PRO A 131 -5.20 -10.03 -6.65
N VAL A 132 -5.31 -8.83 -6.11
CA VAL A 132 -5.57 -7.61 -6.90
C VAL A 132 -4.26 -7.01 -7.35
N GLU A 133 -4.08 -6.91 -8.66
CA GLU A 133 -2.87 -6.36 -9.25
C GLU A 133 -2.77 -4.83 -9.06
N PRO A 134 -1.54 -4.30 -8.93
CA PRO A 134 -1.32 -2.85 -8.85
C PRO A 134 -1.95 -2.07 -10.01
N VAL A 135 -1.98 -2.64 -11.21
CA VAL A 135 -2.59 -1.99 -12.39
C VAL A 135 -4.11 -1.87 -12.25
N ALA A 136 -4.76 -2.85 -11.60
CA ALA A 136 -6.21 -2.80 -11.36
C ALA A 136 -6.57 -1.66 -10.39
N ILE A 137 -5.85 -1.54 -9.27
CA ILE A 137 -6.03 -0.44 -8.32
C ILE A 137 -5.80 0.91 -9.00
N ARG A 138 -4.76 1.02 -9.86
CA ARG A 138 -4.51 2.26 -10.60
C ARG A 138 -5.67 2.61 -11.52
N LYS A 139 -6.21 1.64 -12.27
CA LYS A 139 -7.38 1.86 -13.12
C LYS A 139 -8.62 2.29 -12.33
N MET A 140 -8.84 1.70 -11.14
CA MET A 140 -9.94 2.12 -10.24
C MET A 140 -9.72 3.56 -9.78
N PHE A 141 -8.49 3.93 -9.42
CA PHE A 141 -8.15 5.28 -9.00
C PHE A 141 -8.31 6.31 -10.13
N ASP A 142 -7.90 5.95 -11.36
CA ASP A 142 -8.05 6.82 -12.52
C ASP A 142 -9.54 7.01 -12.90
N ARG A 143 -10.38 5.96 -12.77
CA ARG A 143 -11.84 6.08 -12.94
C ARG A 143 -12.43 7.00 -11.88
N TRP A 144 -12.07 6.81 -10.62
CA TRP A 144 -12.55 7.67 -9.53
C TRP A 144 -12.16 9.14 -9.77
N LYS A 145 -10.96 9.43 -10.25
CA LYS A 145 -10.55 10.80 -10.61
C LYS A 145 -11.37 11.40 -11.76
N ALA A 146 -11.75 10.59 -12.74
CA ALA A 146 -12.61 11.05 -13.82
C ALA A 146 -14.00 11.51 -13.32
N GLU A 147 -14.47 10.92 -12.22
CA GLU A 147 -15.71 11.30 -11.53
C GLU A 147 -15.51 12.45 -10.53
N ASN A 148 -14.24 12.79 -10.20
CA ASN A 148 -13.85 13.82 -9.24
C ASN A 148 -12.75 14.71 -9.83
N PRO A 149 -13.08 15.66 -10.75
CA PRO A 149 -12.11 16.42 -11.54
C PRO A 149 -11.14 17.27 -10.70
N GLU A 150 -11.55 17.68 -9.51
CA GLU A 150 -10.70 18.44 -8.57
C GLU A 150 -9.44 17.66 -8.16
N PHE A 151 -9.46 16.33 -8.27
CA PHE A 151 -8.33 15.43 -7.98
C PHE A 151 -7.58 14.95 -9.23
N GLU A 152 -7.88 15.46 -10.41
CA GLU A 152 -7.32 15.00 -11.70
C GLU A 152 -5.78 14.93 -11.70
N LYS A 153 -5.11 15.92 -11.12
CA LYS A 153 -3.64 16.02 -11.09
C LYS A 153 -2.96 15.05 -10.13
N ILE A 154 -3.73 14.40 -9.23
CA ILE A 154 -3.16 13.49 -8.23
C ILE A 154 -2.83 12.15 -8.89
N LYS A 155 -1.59 11.69 -8.73
CA LYS A 155 -1.15 10.34 -9.09
C LYS A 155 -1.16 9.45 -7.84
N PHE A 156 -1.49 8.16 -7.97
CA PHE A 156 -1.48 7.25 -6.82
C PHE A 156 -0.15 7.27 -6.05
N HIS A 157 0.97 7.33 -6.75
CA HIS A 157 2.29 7.44 -6.09
C HIS A 157 2.47 8.77 -5.33
N GLY A 158 1.76 9.81 -5.72
CA GLY A 158 1.72 11.10 -5.02
C GLY A 158 1.19 10.99 -3.59
N LEU A 159 0.26 10.06 -3.33
CA LEU A 159 -0.28 9.82 -1.99
C LEU A 159 0.83 9.50 -0.98
N ARG A 160 1.81 8.68 -1.38
CA ARG A 160 2.98 8.38 -0.56
C ARG A 160 3.85 9.62 -0.32
N HIS A 161 4.03 10.47 -1.32
CA HIS A 161 4.80 11.71 -1.16
C HIS A 161 4.08 12.69 -0.23
N SER A 162 2.78 12.85 -0.39
CA SER A 162 1.96 13.68 0.50
C SER A 162 2.02 13.17 1.95
N SER A 163 1.95 11.86 2.16
CA SER A 163 2.13 11.25 3.48
C SER A 163 3.49 11.61 4.09
N ALA A 164 4.58 11.46 3.33
CA ALA A 164 5.92 11.78 3.80
C ALA A 164 6.07 13.25 4.18
N THR A 165 5.54 14.14 3.34
CA THR A 165 5.55 15.59 3.59
C THR A 165 4.77 15.93 4.84
N TYR A 166 3.58 15.34 5.00
CA TYR A 166 2.73 15.58 6.17
C TYR A 166 3.41 15.10 7.47
N GLN A 167 4.01 13.92 7.47
CA GLN A 167 4.74 13.40 8.61
C GLN A 167 5.97 14.25 8.94
N LEU A 168 6.65 14.81 7.93
CA LEU A 168 7.76 15.73 8.16
C LEU A 168 7.30 17.03 8.82
N LEU A 169 6.14 17.55 8.43
CA LEU A 169 5.53 18.72 9.08
C LEU A 169 5.17 18.43 10.53
N LEU A 170 4.54 17.28 10.82
CA LEU A 170 4.17 16.87 12.17
C LEU A 170 5.38 16.63 13.08
N SER A 171 6.52 16.20 12.53
CA SER A 171 7.77 15.99 13.28
C SER A 171 8.63 17.24 13.39
N ASN A 172 8.09 18.44 13.10
CA ASN A 172 8.84 19.69 13.07
C ASN A 172 10.13 19.62 12.23
N GLY A 173 10.09 18.89 11.12
CA GLY A 173 11.22 18.74 10.21
C GLY A 173 12.22 17.65 10.58
N ASP A 174 11.93 16.78 11.57
CA ASP A 174 12.82 15.67 11.90
C ASP A 174 12.80 14.59 10.80
N ILE A 175 13.76 14.73 9.89
CA ILE A 175 13.95 13.81 8.75
C ILE A 175 14.28 12.40 9.24
N LYS A 176 15.03 12.26 10.34
CA LYS A 176 15.43 10.93 10.85
C LYS A 176 14.24 10.17 11.42
N ALA A 177 13.37 10.85 12.17
CA ALA A 177 12.13 10.26 12.68
C ALA A 177 11.23 9.76 11.54
N VAL A 178 11.04 10.58 10.49
CA VAL A 178 10.24 10.21 9.31
C VAL A 178 10.89 9.08 8.52
N GLN A 179 12.22 9.07 8.37
CA GLN A 179 12.95 8.00 7.68
C GLN A 179 12.86 6.68 8.43
N GLY A 180 13.00 6.71 9.76
CA GLY A 180 12.91 5.53 10.62
C GLY A 180 11.53 4.88 10.56
N GLY A 181 10.47 5.69 10.59
CA GLY A 181 9.08 5.21 10.52
C GLY A 181 8.65 4.72 9.14
N GLN A 182 9.26 5.21 8.05
CA GLN A 182 8.80 4.93 6.69
C GLN A 182 9.75 4.07 5.84
N GLY A 183 10.94 3.72 6.34
CA GLY A 183 11.97 3.06 5.52
C GLY A 183 12.31 3.87 4.25
N MET A 184 12.13 5.18 4.29
CA MET A 184 12.47 6.08 3.20
C MET A 184 13.86 6.66 3.37
N ARG A 185 14.72 6.54 2.34
CA ARG A 185 15.83 7.47 2.16
C ARG A 185 15.27 8.72 1.49
N LEU A 186 15.02 9.78 2.25
CA LEU A 186 14.82 11.10 1.66
C LEU A 186 16.14 11.51 1.01
N ARG A 187 16.11 11.80 -0.29
CA ARG A 187 17.27 12.44 -0.96
C ARG A 187 17.38 13.85 -0.37
N THR A 188 18.52 14.17 0.20
CA THR A 188 18.85 15.47 0.81
C THR A 188 18.88 16.64 -0.19
N SER A 189 18.51 16.41 -1.45
CA SER A 189 18.48 17.43 -2.50
C SER A 189 17.14 18.18 -2.64
N TRP A 190 16.21 18.01 -1.71
CA TRP A 190 15.00 18.84 -1.66
C TRP A 190 15.25 20.04 -0.73
N SER A 191 15.88 21.09 -1.26
CA SER A 191 15.66 22.43 -0.75
C SER A 191 14.20 22.79 -1.03
N ILE A 192 13.34 22.63 -0.02
CA ILE A 192 11.99 23.16 -0.05
C ILE A 192 12.15 24.69 -0.08
N PRO A 193 11.72 25.40 -1.13
CA PRO A 193 11.60 26.84 -1.01
C PRO A 193 10.54 27.10 0.06
N MET A 194 10.94 27.58 1.22
CA MET A 194 10.02 28.08 2.23
C MET A 194 9.28 29.27 1.60
N ARG A 195 8.15 29.01 0.96
CA ARG A 195 7.16 30.04 0.74
C ARG A 195 6.52 30.31 2.09
N THR A 196 7.05 31.28 2.79
CA THR A 196 6.38 31.95 3.89
C THR A 196 5.13 32.64 3.34
N SER A 197 4.04 31.90 3.17
CA SER A 197 2.73 32.50 3.05
C SER A 197 2.34 32.96 4.46
N LYS A 198 2.49 34.25 4.71
CA LYS A 198 1.86 34.90 5.88
C LYS A 198 0.40 34.47 5.91
N MET A 199 0.06 33.61 6.87
CA MET A 199 -1.33 33.40 7.28
C MET A 199 -1.84 34.75 7.76
N LYS A 200 -2.63 35.43 6.95
CA LYS A 200 -3.48 36.52 7.41
C LYS A 200 -4.47 35.89 8.40
N THR A 201 -4.28 36.26 9.66
CA THR A 201 -5.29 36.00 10.70
C THR A 201 -6.59 36.67 10.26
N ALA A 202 -7.56 35.86 9.84
CA ALA A 202 -8.94 36.31 9.72
C ALA A 202 -9.46 36.46 11.17
N LYS A 203 -9.41 37.71 11.68
CA LYS A 203 -10.27 38.14 12.77
C LYS A 203 -11.64 38.42 12.16
N ASN A 204 -12.66 38.03 12.90
CA ASN A 204 -14.10 38.31 12.76
C ASN A 204 -14.87 37.45 11.77
N TRP A 205 -15.63 36.43 12.26
CA TRP A 205 -17.11 36.52 12.61
C TRP A 205 -17.44 35.38 13.57
#